data_ab0c10d08870b2adc2c39d02b5a0c755
#
_entry.id   ab0c10d08870b2adc2c39d02b5a0c755
#
_cell.length_a   1.000
_cell.length_b   1.000
_cell.length_c   1.000
_cell.angle_alpha   90.00
_cell.angle_beta   90.00
_cell.angle_gamma   90.00
#
_symmetry.space_group_name_H-M   'P 1'
#
loop_
_entity.id
_entity.type
_entity.pdbx_description
1 polymer ?
#
loop_
_entity_poly.entity_id
_entity_poly.type
_entity_poly.pdbx_seq_one_letter_code
_entity_poly.pdbx_strand_id
1 'polypeptide(L)'
;MNEITETVINRPICVLLGALGGQGGGVMVDWLVNAAKIAGYPAQATSTPGVAQRTGATTYYFELFPERNLVENPIFTFFPASDDLDIMIAMEPTEAGRAIERGFVTDFTTVITTTDRVYSTSEKVSAGDGRIDVVPVIEAIKKAAKRLIQLDITALSAGSSARGNAITFGAVIGSGILPLTPEDCKTAIKAKGVAVDSNLAGFDIGFNAAERDIQPKQHDTSHAFNKAPSEFFSEISIFPPIARNIIEHGVDRLIDYQGPNYAREYLKRLKRISDIDKDQTKKLTSEMARHLARWMSYEDVIRVAQLKTRPKRLLKIRNELSASPNTPLKLTDYFKPGRDEVLGVVPKSLSWLVPPLTKGIALHIPTGSVFGFALLKFLSVLKPVRSITNQYIEEQKAIEQWLDAVVKASSHDYRLACQLANLAILARGYGNVRKTGMGKLNLLFTDWEKKLIKNQSDIITQVDQMILLAHSNPDVI
;
A
#
# COMPACT_ATOMS: atom_id res chain seq x y z
N MET A 1 -14.45 -44.86 35.26
CA MET A 1 -13.68 -43.61 35.46
C MET A 1 -12.33 -43.86 34.81
N ASN A 2 -12.21 -43.50 33.55
CA ASN A 2 -10.92 -43.50 32.82
C ASN A 2 -10.39 -42.09 32.89
N GLU A 3 -9.37 -41.89 33.71
CA GLU A 3 -8.54 -40.69 33.62
C GLU A 3 -7.87 -40.67 32.28
N ILE A 4 -8.30 -39.74 31.44
CA ILE A 4 -7.54 -39.34 30.23
C ILE A 4 -6.36 -38.57 30.79
N THR A 5 -5.22 -39.24 30.96
CA THR A 5 -3.93 -38.61 31.16
C THR A 5 -3.67 -37.75 29.90
N GLU A 6 -3.87 -36.44 30.01
CA GLU A 6 -3.32 -35.50 29.04
C GLU A 6 -1.82 -35.77 28.98
N THR A 7 -1.38 -36.33 27.89
CA THR A 7 0.05 -36.46 27.56
C THR A 7 0.59 -35.03 27.47
N VAL A 8 1.27 -34.59 28.51
CA VAL A 8 2.05 -33.32 28.47
C VAL A 8 3.06 -33.48 27.36
N ILE A 9 2.83 -32.82 26.27
CA ILE A 9 3.75 -32.82 25.12
C ILE A 9 4.93 -31.96 25.53
N ASN A 10 6.04 -32.62 25.88
CA ASN A 10 7.28 -31.98 26.37
C ASN A 10 8.08 -31.43 25.18
N ARG A 11 7.52 -30.43 24.46
CA ARG A 11 8.16 -29.76 23.35
C ARG A 11 8.09 -28.23 23.49
N PRO A 12 8.98 -27.47 22.84
CA PRO A 12 8.87 -26.02 22.82
C PRO A 12 7.53 -25.55 22.22
N ILE A 13 7.04 -24.43 22.71
CA ILE A 13 5.96 -23.69 22.06
C ILE A 13 6.60 -22.81 20.98
N CYS A 14 6.16 -23.02 19.74
CA CYS A 14 6.75 -22.44 18.55
C CYS A 14 5.93 -21.26 18.02
N VAL A 15 6.56 -20.11 17.88
CA VAL A 15 5.94 -18.86 17.42
C VAL A 15 6.67 -18.32 16.20
N LEU A 16 5.96 -18.14 15.11
CA LEU A 16 6.47 -17.49 13.89
C LEU A 16 5.85 -16.09 13.76
N LEU A 17 6.68 -15.07 13.55
CA LEU A 17 6.24 -13.69 13.39
C LEU A 17 6.70 -13.15 12.05
N GLY A 18 5.75 -12.72 11.23
CA GLY A 18 5.98 -12.02 9.98
C GLY A 18 5.67 -10.52 10.12
N ALA A 19 6.68 -9.67 9.86
CA ALA A 19 6.52 -8.21 9.95
C ALA A 19 7.24 -7.50 8.82
N LEU A 20 6.62 -6.46 8.29
CA LEU A 20 7.26 -5.54 7.35
C LEU A 20 8.13 -4.53 8.10
N GLY A 21 9.11 -3.94 7.39
CA GLY A 21 9.97 -2.91 7.96
C GLY A 21 9.17 -1.77 8.59
N GLY A 22 9.53 -1.39 9.82
CA GLY A 22 8.86 -0.32 10.57
C GLY A 22 7.68 -0.76 11.44
N GLN A 23 7.19 -2.00 11.34
CA GLN A 23 6.09 -2.49 12.18
C GLN A 23 6.51 -2.88 13.62
N GLY A 24 7.80 -2.87 13.94
CA GLY A 24 8.28 -3.14 15.29
C GLY A 24 8.33 -4.62 15.67
N GLY A 25 8.40 -5.54 14.69
CA GLY A 25 8.48 -6.98 14.94
C GLY A 25 9.68 -7.38 15.80
N GLY A 26 10.88 -6.85 15.52
CA GLY A 26 12.06 -7.11 16.33
C GLY A 26 11.92 -6.67 17.79
N VAL A 27 11.27 -5.53 18.04
CA VAL A 27 11.01 -5.05 19.39
C VAL A 27 10.08 -6.00 20.13
N MET A 28 9.05 -6.53 19.45
CA MET A 28 8.11 -7.47 20.05
C MET A 28 8.79 -8.80 20.40
N VAL A 29 9.67 -9.29 19.54
CA VAL A 29 10.46 -10.50 19.84
C VAL A 29 11.41 -10.30 21.01
N ASP A 30 12.05 -9.13 21.11
CA ASP A 30 12.86 -8.77 22.29
C ASP A 30 12.01 -8.80 23.58
N TRP A 31 10.76 -8.31 23.53
CA TRP A 31 9.87 -8.38 24.70
C TRP A 31 9.49 -9.83 25.05
N LEU A 32 9.21 -10.68 24.05
CA LEU A 32 8.93 -12.11 24.26
C LEU A 32 10.10 -12.82 24.95
N VAL A 33 11.32 -12.64 24.44
CA VAL A 33 12.53 -13.25 25.04
C VAL A 33 12.78 -12.74 26.45
N ASN A 34 12.64 -11.43 26.68
CA ASN A 34 12.83 -10.87 28.02
C ASN A 34 11.75 -11.30 29.00
N ALA A 35 10.48 -11.38 28.57
CA ALA A 35 9.39 -11.87 29.40
C ALA A 35 9.60 -13.34 29.77
N ALA A 36 10.01 -14.19 28.83
CA ALA A 36 10.36 -15.58 29.10
C ALA A 36 11.50 -15.69 30.14
N LYS A 37 12.54 -14.87 29.98
CA LYS A 37 13.65 -14.82 30.94
C LYS A 37 13.21 -14.38 32.35
N ILE A 38 12.36 -13.36 32.45
CA ILE A 38 11.79 -12.87 33.72
C ILE A 38 10.95 -13.96 34.36
N ALA A 39 10.14 -14.66 33.58
CA ALA A 39 9.30 -15.77 34.04
C ALA A 39 10.11 -17.04 34.34
N GLY A 40 11.40 -17.14 34.03
CA GLY A 40 12.26 -18.29 34.28
C GLY A 40 12.10 -19.45 33.29
N TYR A 41 11.56 -19.18 32.07
CA TYR A 41 11.45 -20.17 31.02
C TYR A 41 12.64 -20.10 30.04
N PRO A 42 13.23 -21.25 29.67
CA PRO A 42 14.17 -21.27 28.54
C PRO A 42 13.49 -20.84 27.25
N ALA A 43 14.11 -19.90 26.55
CA ALA A 43 13.58 -19.43 25.29
C ALA A 43 14.70 -18.95 24.35
N GLN A 44 14.46 -19.07 23.06
CA GLN A 44 15.35 -18.60 21.99
C GLN A 44 14.56 -17.84 20.93
N ALA A 45 15.20 -16.88 20.32
CA ALA A 45 14.66 -16.25 19.12
C ALA A 45 15.72 -16.16 18.02
N THR A 46 15.28 -16.31 16.78
CA THR A 46 16.07 -16.12 15.58
C THR A 46 15.36 -15.14 14.64
N SER A 47 16.10 -14.53 13.74
CA SER A 47 15.51 -13.66 12.72
C SER A 47 16.11 -13.95 11.36
N THR A 48 15.24 -14.06 10.38
CA THR A 48 15.63 -14.18 8.98
C THR A 48 15.16 -12.91 8.27
N PRO A 49 16.07 -11.96 8.01
CA PRO A 49 15.72 -10.76 7.27
C PRO A 49 15.28 -11.16 5.86
N GLY A 50 14.07 -10.78 5.49
CA GLY A 50 13.61 -10.91 4.11
C GLY A 50 14.51 -10.08 3.22
N VAL A 51 15.06 -10.69 2.15
CA VAL A 51 15.84 -9.94 1.17
C VAL A 51 14.94 -8.86 0.62
N ALA A 52 15.28 -7.60 0.86
CA ALA A 52 14.49 -6.40 0.54
C ALA A 52 14.02 -6.35 -0.93
N GLN A 53 14.65 -7.12 -1.80
CA GLN A 53 14.35 -7.19 -3.23
C GLN A 53 13.08 -7.98 -3.59
N ARG A 54 12.50 -8.79 -2.68
CA ARG A 54 11.33 -9.61 -3.02
C ARG A 54 10.08 -9.33 -2.20
N THR A 55 10.15 -9.15 -0.89
CA THR A 55 8.94 -8.96 -0.07
C THR A 55 9.06 -7.88 0.99
N GLY A 56 10.29 -7.51 1.42
CA GLY A 56 10.52 -6.52 2.47
C GLY A 56 10.07 -6.97 3.87
N ALA A 57 9.60 -8.19 4.04
CA ALA A 57 9.21 -8.76 5.32
C ALA A 57 10.40 -9.42 6.01
N THR A 58 10.50 -9.23 7.32
CA THR A 58 11.40 -9.99 8.19
C THR A 58 10.58 -11.04 8.92
N THR A 59 11.08 -12.26 8.90
CA THR A 59 10.50 -13.37 9.67
C THR A 59 11.31 -13.57 10.93
N TYR A 60 10.64 -13.62 12.06
CA TYR A 60 11.22 -13.93 13.35
C TYR A 60 10.64 -15.26 13.82
N TYR A 61 11.47 -16.09 14.41
CA TYR A 61 11.06 -17.34 15.00
C TYR A 61 11.44 -17.33 16.47
N PHE A 62 10.49 -17.69 17.34
CA PHE A 62 10.67 -17.72 18.77
C PHE A 62 10.18 -19.07 19.29
N GLU A 63 10.98 -19.68 20.15
CA GLU A 63 10.65 -20.91 20.87
C GLU A 63 10.73 -20.66 22.37
N LEU A 64 9.76 -21.20 23.11
CA LEU A 64 9.72 -21.20 24.55
C LEU A 64 9.46 -22.61 25.06
N PHE A 65 10.35 -23.13 25.90
CA PHE A 65 10.11 -24.42 26.56
C PHE A 65 9.24 -24.22 27.79
N PRO A 66 8.06 -24.91 27.93
CA PRO A 66 7.05 -24.56 28.92
C PRO A 66 7.33 -25.09 30.34
N GLU A 67 8.56 -25.53 30.63
CA GLU A 67 9.01 -25.97 31.94
C GLU A 67 10.14 -25.09 32.46
N ARG A 68 10.19 -24.91 33.78
CA ARG A 68 11.21 -24.14 34.49
C ARG A 68 12.17 -25.09 35.22
N ASN A 69 13.35 -24.58 35.54
CA ASN A 69 14.35 -25.30 36.35
C ASN A 69 14.76 -26.67 35.81
N LEU A 70 14.95 -26.74 34.49
CA LEU A 70 15.37 -27.96 33.81
C LEU A 70 16.78 -28.38 34.25
N VAL A 71 17.00 -29.70 34.37
CA VAL A 71 18.32 -30.28 34.64
C VAL A 71 19.23 -30.13 33.45
N GLU A 72 18.68 -30.24 32.23
CA GLU A 72 19.37 -30.08 30.96
C GLU A 72 18.71 -28.96 30.13
N ASN A 73 19.51 -28.21 29.42
CA ASN A 73 18.98 -27.17 28.53
C ASN A 73 18.25 -27.80 27.33
N PRO A 74 17.05 -27.33 26.97
CA PRO A 74 16.35 -27.83 25.81
C PRO A 74 17.10 -27.47 24.52
N ILE A 75 16.98 -28.33 23.50
CA ILE A 75 17.51 -28.07 22.19
C ILE A 75 16.45 -27.25 21.43
N PHE A 76 16.84 -26.09 20.94
CA PHE A 76 16.01 -25.21 20.13
C PHE A 76 16.41 -25.28 18.65
N THR A 77 15.44 -25.02 17.76
CA THR A 77 15.68 -24.97 16.32
C THR A 77 15.85 -23.55 15.81
N PHE A 78 16.39 -23.38 14.62
CA PHE A 78 16.53 -22.03 14.01
C PHE A 78 15.30 -21.60 13.24
N PHE A 79 14.41 -22.55 12.91
CA PHE A 79 13.21 -22.30 12.09
C PHE A 79 12.17 -23.40 12.35
N PRO A 80 10.85 -23.10 12.28
CA PRO A 80 9.83 -24.11 12.55
C PRO A 80 9.88 -25.24 11.52
N ALA A 81 9.65 -26.45 11.99
CA ALA A 81 9.31 -27.56 11.10
C ALA A 81 7.89 -27.35 10.54
N SER A 82 7.58 -27.99 9.42
CA SER A 82 6.20 -28.08 8.96
C SER A 82 5.38 -28.77 10.05
N ASP A 83 4.16 -28.29 10.26
CA ASP A 83 3.21 -28.86 11.24
C ASP A 83 3.60 -28.70 12.74
N ASP A 84 4.56 -27.84 13.08
CA ASP A 84 5.02 -27.67 14.45
C ASP A 84 4.84 -26.23 15.00
N LEU A 85 3.99 -25.45 14.37
CA LEU A 85 3.77 -24.05 14.71
C LEU A 85 2.52 -23.87 15.57
N ASP A 86 2.69 -23.38 16.81
CA ASP A 86 1.59 -23.10 17.74
C ASP A 86 0.94 -21.75 17.46
N ILE A 87 1.77 -20.71 17.17
CA ILE A 87 1.29 -19.34 16.93
C ILE A 87 1.93 -18.77 15.67
N MET A 88 1.09 -18.32 14.74
CA MET A 88 1.50 -17.44 13.64
C MET A 88 1.07 -16.01 13.94
N ILE A 89 2.02 -15.10 14.09
CA ILE A 89 1.78 -13.68 14.25
C ILE A 89 2.06 -12.98 12.92
N ALA A 90 1.03 -12.47 12.28
CA ALA A 90 1.15 -11.74 11.04
C ALA A 90 0.80 -10.27 11.28
N MET A 91 1.81 -9.40 11.33
CA MET A 91 1.60 -7.97 11.48
C MET A 91 1.04 -7.32 10.20
N GLU A 92 0.81 -8.13 9.17
CA GLU A 92 0.13 -7.81 7.93
C GLU A 92 -0.50 -9.10 7.38
N PRO A 93 -1.79 -9.09 6.93
CA PRO A 93 -2.52 -10.32 6.59
C PRO A 93 -1.85 -11.20 5.54
N THR A 94 -1.15 -10.61 4.56
CA THR A 94 -0.47 -11.39 3.51
C THR A 94 0.68 -12.25 4.04
N GLU A 95 1.26 -11.90 5.20
CA GLU A 95 2.30 -12.72 5.83
C GLU A 95 1.71 -14.04 6.38
N ALA A 96 0.48 -14.01 6.90
CA ALA A 96 -0.23 -15.24 7.27
C ALA A 96 -0.55 -16.10 6.04
N GLY A 97 -0.95 -15.48 4.93
CA GLY A 97 -1.13 -16.18 3.65
C GLY A 97 0.13 -16.90 3.19
N ARG A 98 1.28 -16.25 3.28
CA ARG A 98 2.58 -16.87 2.97
C ARG A 98 2.95 -18.02 3.92
N ALA A 99 2.58 -17.91 5.18
CA ALA A 99 2.80 -19.01 6.14
C ALA A 99 1.95 -20.23 5.80
N ILE A 100 0.72 -20.05 5.31
CA ILE A 100 -0.13 -21.13 4.81
C ILE A 100 0.50 -21.76 3.56
N GLU A 101 0.91 -20.96 2.59
CA GLU A 101 1.55 -21.46 1.35
C GLU A 101 2.81 -22.30 1.63
N ARG A 102 3.51 -21.98 2.71
CA ARG A 102 4.72 -22.72 3.16
C ARG A 102 4.41 -23.93 4.05
N GLY A 103 3.14 -24.18 4.35
CA GLY A 103 2.71 -25.31 5.19
C GLY A 103 2.99 -25.14 6.68
N PHE A 104 3.22 -23.91 7.18
CA PHE A 104 3.44 -23.66 8.61
C PHE A 104 2.14 -23.54 9.42
N VAL A 105 1.05 -23.11 8.78
CA VAL A 105 -0.24 -22.96 9.44
C VAL A 105 -1.08 -24.21 9.22
N THR A 106 -1.48 -24.83 10.33
CA THR A 106 -2.29 -26.05 10.33
C THR A 106 -3.48 -25.88 11.28
N ASP A 107 -4.31 -26.91 11.41
CA ASP A 107 -5.44 -26.99 12.32
C ASP A 107 -5.06 -26.97 13.82
N PHE A 108 -3.76 -26.96 14.14
CA PHE A 108 -3.23 -26.75 15.49
C PHE A 108 -2.77 -25.29 15.71
N THR A 109 -2.52 -24.55 14.65
CA THR A 109 -1.94 -23.22 14.71
C THR A 109 -2.98 -22.15 15.03
N THR A 110 -2.72 -21.31 16.03
CA THR A 110 -3.48 -20.05 16.23
C THR A 110 -2.83 -18.94 15.41
N VAL A 111 -3.61 -18.28 14.57
CA VAL A 111 -3.17 -17.13 13.77
C VAL A 111 -3.65 -15.84 14.43
N ILE A 112 -2.72 -14.93 14.69
CA ILE A 112 -3.00 -13.57 15.18
C ILE A 112 -2.58 -12.61 14.08
N THR A 113 -3.53 -11.86 13.51
CA THR A 113 -3.23 -10.92 12.43
C THR A 113 -3.98 -9.61 12.60
N THR A 114 -3.52 -8.56 11.93
CA THR A 114 -4.22 -7.28 11.87
C THR A 114 -5.17 -7.23 10.66
N THR A 115 -6.19 -6.38 10.73
CA THR A 115 -7.01 -6.01 9.56
C THR A 115 -6.39 -4.86 8.78
N ASP A 116 -5.47 -4.11 9.40
CA ASP A 116 -4.78 -2.99 8.77
C ASP A 116 -3.79 -3.48 7.71
N ARG A 117 -3.69 -2.71 6.62
CA ARG A 117 -2.81 -3.02 5.50
C ARG A 117 -1.55 -2.18 5.49
N VAL A 118 -0.42 -2.86 5.45
CA VAL A 118 0.88 -2.26 5.11
C VAL A 118 1.38 -2.88 3.82
N TYR A 119 1.24 -2.14 2.72
CA TYR A 119 1.59 -2.66 1.41
C TYR A 119 3.07 -3.00 1.29
N SER A 120 3.36 -4.19 0.80
CA SER A 120 4.71 -4.68 0.50
C SER A 120 5.36 -3.85 -0.62
N THR A 121 6.67 -3.98 -0.80
CA THR A 121 7.38 -3.32 -1.89
C THR A 121 6.84 -3.75 -3.25
N SER A 122 6.54 -5.03 -3.44
CA SER A 122 5.95 -5.54 -4.68
C SER A 122 4.59 -4.94 -5.00
N GLU A 123 3.74 -4.76 -3.99
CA GLU A 123 2.44 -4.10 -4.17
C GLU A 123 2.58 -2.62 -4.54
N LYS A 124 3.57 -1.93 -3.95
CA LYS A 124 3.83 -0.50 -4.20
C LYS A 124 4.44 -0.24 -5.57
N VAL A 125 5.28 -1.13 -6.04
CA VAL A 125 6.02 -1.02 -7.32
C VAL A 125 5.18 -1.52 -8.48
N SER A 126 4.18 -2.35 -8.23
CA SER A 126 3.30 -2.87 -9.27
C SER A 126 2.75 -1.77 -10.16
N ALA A 127 2.85 -2.00 -11.43
CA ALA A 127 2.44 -1.07 -12.46
C ALA A 127 0.90 -0.85 -12.52
N GLY A 128 0.09 -1.77 -11.97
CA GLY A 128 -1.38 -1.68 -11.86
C GLY A 128 -1.86 -1.35 -10.44
N ASP A 129 -3.03 -1.83 -10.10
CA ASP A 129 -3.45 -2.00 -8.72
C ASP A 129 -2.75 -3.25 -8.18
N GLY A 130 -1.55 -3.06 -7.62
CA GLY A 130 -0.74 -4.14 -7.07
C GLY A 130 -1.21 -4.63 -5.71
N ARG A 131 -2.28 -4.05 -5.18
CA ARG A 131 -2.82 -4.44 -3.88
C ARG A 131 -3.38 -5.86 -3.95
N ILE A 132 -2.91 -6.71 -3.08
CA ILE A 132 -3.45 -8.05 -2.90
C ILE A 132 -4.84 -7.90 -2.24
N ASP A 133 -5.84 -8.57 -2.80
CA ASP A 133 -7.12 -8.74 -2.12
C ASP A 133 -6.92 -9.66 -0.92
N VAL A 134 -7.20 -9.16 0.27
CA VAL A 134 -7.02 -9.92 1.51
C VAL A 134 -8.23 -10.76 1.90
N VAL A 135 -9.38 -10.56 1.27
CA VAL A 135 -10.58 -11.35 1.60
C VAL A 135 -10.34 -12.85 1.38
N PRO A 136 -9.82 -13.30 0.21
CA PRO A 136 -9.47 -14.71 0.02
C PRO A 136 -8.39 -15.20 1.00
N VAL A 137 -7.44 -14.34 1.39
CA VAL A 137 -6.39 -14.69 2.35
C VAL A 137 -7.00 -14.96 3.73
N ILE A 138 -7.87 -14.09 4.22
CA ILE A 138 -8.56 -14.26 5.51
C ILE A 138 -9.43 -15.52 5.50
N GLU A 139 -10.15 -15.79 4.39
CA GLU A 139 -10.95 -17.03 4.27
C GLU A 139 -10.06 -18.29 4.25
N ALA A 140 -8.88 -18.22 3.62
CA ALA A 140 -7.91 -19.32 3.68
C ALA A 140 -7.39 -19.55 5.12
N ILE A 141 -7.09 -18.46 5.86
CA ILE A 141 -6.65 -18.54 7.25
C ILE A 141 -7.74 -19.20 8.12
N LYS A 142 -9.00 -18.77 7.99
CA LYS A 142 -10.14 -19.36 8.74
C LYS A 142 -10.30 -20.85 8.49
N LYS A 143 -9.96 -21.33 7.29
CA LYS A 143 -10.05 -22.76 6.94
C LYS A 143 -8.86 -23.58 7.43
N ALA A 144 -7.66 -22.99 7.43
CA ALA A 144 -6.42 -23.69 7.76
C ALA A 144 -6.09 -23.67 9.26
N ALA A 145 -6.38 -22.57 9.94
CA ALA A 145 -5.97 -22.36 11.34
C ALA A 145 -6.96 -22.93 12.35
N LYS A 146 -6.46 -23.35 13.51
CA LYS A 146 -7.26 -23.74 14.68
C LYS A 146 -8.11 -22.58 15.19
N ARG A 147 -7.51 -21.38 15.26
CA ARG A 147 -8.15 -20.17 15.75
C ARG A 147 -7.57 -18.97 14.99
N LEU A 148 -8.42 -18.00 14.67
CA LEU A 148 -8.02 -16.74 14.08
C LEU A 148 -8.40 -15.58 15.01
N ILE A 149 -7.42 -14.80 15.45
CA ILE A 149 -7.60 -13.56 16.19
C ILE A 149 -7.25 -12.40 15.24
N GLN A 150 -8.25 -11.58 14.90
CA GLN A 150 -8.07 -10.41 14.04
C GLN A 150 -8.11 -9.14 14.88
N LEU A 151 -7.11 -8.26 14.68
CA LEU A 151 -6.93 -7.02 15.41
C LEU A 151 -7.10 -5.84 14.44
N ASP A 152 -8.07 -4.99 14.68
CA ASP A 152 -8.17 -3.68 14.03
C ASP A 152 -7.31 -2.69 14.84
N ILE A 153 -6.03 -2.60 14.48
CA ILE A 153 -5.06 -1.76 15.20
C ILE A 153 -5.48 -0.29 15.15
N THR A 154 -6.02 0.15 14.02
CA THR A 154 -6.49 1.53 13.84
C THR A 154 -7.64 1.84 14.79
N ALA A 155 -8.64 0.97 14.90
CA ALA A 155 -9.76 1.15 15.81
C ALA A 155 -9.33 0.98 17.29
N LEU A 156 -8.51 -0.02 17.59
CA LEU A 156 -8.03 -0.31 18.94
C LEU A 156 -7.13 0.80 19.50
N SER A 157 -6.34 1.47 18.66
CA SER A 157 -5.49 2.58 19.07
C SER A 157 -6.18 3.94 19.06
N ALA A 158 -7.44 4.02 18.61
CA ALA A 158 -8.17 5.28 18.52
C ALA A 158 -8.26 5.98 19.88
N GLY A 159 -7.82 7.24 19.94
CA GLY A 159 -7.80 8.03 21.17
C GLY A 159 -6.67 7.71 22.14
N SER A 160 -5.72 6.85 21.76
CA SER A 160 -4.56 6.52 22.59
C SER A 160 -3.24 6.70 21.81
N SER A 161 -2.13 6.75 22.54
CA SER A 161 -0.78 6.72 21.94
C SER A 161 -0.25 5.30 21.72
N ALA A 162 -1.10 4.28 21.86
CA ALA A 162 -0.76 2.88 21.76
C ALA A 162 -0.16 2.51 20.40
N ARG A 163 0.88 1.69 20.41
CA ARG A 163 1.57 1.24 19.20
C ARG A 163 1.09 -0.15 18.78
N GLY A 164 0.97 -0.39 17.48
CA GLY A 164 0.45 -1.64 16.93
C GLY A 164 1.21 -2.88 17.38
N ASN A 165 2.55 -2.82 17.47
CA ASN A 165 3.34 -3.94 17.98
C ASN A 165 3.04 -4.26 19.46
N ALA A 166 2.77 -3.27 20.29
CA ALA A 166 2.41 -3.49 21.69
C ALA A 166 1.00 -4.06 21.82
N ILE A 167 0.05 -3.61 20.98
CA ILE A 167 -1.30 -4.18 20.90
C ILE A 167 -1.21 -5.64 20.46
N THR A 168 -0.43 -5.96 19.44
CA THR A 168 -0.24 -7.33 18.97
C THR A 168 0.43 -8.20 20.06
N PHE A 169 1.42 -7.67 20.77
CA PHE A 169 2.06 -8.38 21.88
C PHE A 169 1.06 -8.72 23.00
N GLY A 170 0.23 -7.75 23.39
CA GLY A 170 -0.85 -7.99 24.35
C GLY A 170 -1.79 -9.10 23.89
N ALA A 171 -2.18 -9.10 22.61
CA ALA A 171 -3.06 -10.11 22.05
C ALA A 171 -2.42 -11.51 22.01
N VAL A 172 -1.10 -11.61 21.79
CA VAL A 172 -0.38 -12.88 21.88
C VAL A 172 -0.50 -13.48 23.29
N ILE A 173 -0.32 -12.68 24.32
CA ILE A 173 -0.43 -13.13 25.71
C ILE A 173 -1.90 -13.41 26.07
N GLY A 174 -2.82 -12.55 25.66
CA GLY A 174 -4.26 -12.73 25.83
C GLY A 174 -4.83 -13.97 25.10
N SER A 175 -4.11 -14.54 24.14
CA SER A 175 -4.48 -15.80 23.50
C SER A 175 -4.42 -17.01 24.43
N GLY A 176 -3.64 -16.89 25.53
CA GLY A 176 -3.48 -17.93 26.57
C GLY A 176 -2.59 -19.10 26.18
N ILE A 177 -1.88 -19.04 25.04
CA ILE A 177 -1.04 -20.16 24.56
C ILE A 177 0.34 -20.16 25.22
N LEU A 178 0.94 -18.97 25.39
CA LEU A 178 2.23 -18.82 26.05
C LEU A 178 2.05 -18.81 27.59
N PRO A 179 2.89 -19.51 28.37
CA PRO A 179 2.80 -19.56 29.82
C PRO A 179 3.43 -18.32 30.49
N LEU A 180 3.23 -17.15 29.86
CA LEU A 180 3.73 -15.86 30.33
C LEU A 180 2.61 -15.05 30.97
N THR A 181 2.89 -14.44 32.12
CA THR A 181 1.92 -13.58 32.77
C THR A 181 1.94 -12.16 32.19
N PRO A 182 0.82 -11.43 32.29
CA PRO A 182 0.81 -10.01 31.89
C PRO A 182 1.88 -9.18 32.64
N GLU A 183 2.15 -9.51 33.90
CA GLU A 183 3.15 -8.84 34.75
C GLU A 183 4.57 -9.05 34.24
N ASP A 184 4.94 -10.27 33.83
CA ASP A 184 6.25 -10.56 33.22
C ASP A 184 6.42 -9.75 31.94
N CYS A 185 5.40 -9.69 31.11
CA CYS A 185 5.42 -8.95 29.83
C CYS A 185 5.50 -7.43 30.05
N LYS A 186 4.73 -6.87 30.98
CA LYS A 186 4.80 -5.46 31.36
C LYS A 186 6.18 -5.10 31.93
N THR A 187 6.78 -6.00 32.70
CA THR A 187 8.14 -5.81 33.21
C THR A 187 9.16 -5.80 32.08
N ALA A 188 9.03 -6.68 31.08
CA ALA A 188 9.88 -6.69 29.90
C ALA A 188 9.76 -5.39 29.08
N ILE A 189 8.55 -4.85 28.92
CA ILE A 189 8.32 -3.55 28.26
C ILE A 189 9.02 -2.43 29.03
N LYS A 190 8.87 -2.37 30.36
CA LYS A 190 9.51 -1.36 31.22
C LYS A 190 11.04 -1.44 31.15
N ALA A 191 11.59 -2.65 31.16
CA ALA A 191 13.04 -2.87 31.07
C ALA A 191 13.66 -2.35 29.78
N LYS A 192 12.92 -2.34 28.66
CA LYS A 192 13.39 -1.77 27.39
C LYS A 192 13.49 -0.24 27.42
N GLY A 193 12.71 0.44 28.26
CA GLY A 193 12.82 1.88 28.54
C GLY A 193 12.39 2.82 27.41
N VAL A 194 11.81 2.33 26.31
CA VAL A 194 11.40 3.14 25.16
C VAL A 194 9.89 3.24 25.10
N ALA A 195 9.34 4.45 25.12
CA ALA A 195 7.91 4.76 25.00
C ALA A 195 7.03 3.87 25.94
N VAL A 196 7.47 3.73 27.19
CA VAL A 196 6.95 2.76 28.16
C VAL A 196 5.44 2.88 28.32
N ASP A 197 4.92 4.07 28.62
CA ASP A 197 3.50 4.27 28.91
C ASP A 197 2.61 3.92 27.69
N SER A 198 3.04 4.31 26.51
CA SER A 198 2.32 4.02 25.27
C SER A 198 2.34 2.51 24.93
N ASN A 199 3.44 1.83 25.22
CA ASN A 199 3.55 0.39 25.01
C ASN A 199 2.77 -0.41 26.08
N LEU A 200 2.73 0.02 27.32
CA LEU A 200 1.89 -0.59 28.35
C LEU A 200 0.42 -0.44 28.03
N ALA A 201 -0.02 0.76 27.64
CA ALA A 201 -1.39 1.00 27.21
C ALA A 201 -1.77 0.12 25.99
N GLY A 202 -0.86 0.01 25.01
CA GLY A 202 -1.06 -0.87 23.86
C GLY A 202 -1.16 -2.34 24.25
N PHE A 203 -0.31 -2.81 25.15
CA PHE A 203 -0.36 -4.17 25.67
C PHE A 203 -1.71 -4.48 26.34
N ASP A 204 -2.20 -3.62 27.22
CA ASP A 204 -3.48 -3.82 27.90
C ASP A 204 -4.66 -3.83 26.91
N ILE A 205 -4.65 -2.96 25.90
CA ILE A 205 -5.67 -2.95 24.86
C ILE A 205 -5.68 -4.27 24.09
N GLY A 206 -4.52 -4.76 23.67
CA GLY A 206 -4.41 -6.00 22.90
C GLY A 206 -4.77 -7.25 23.72
N PHE A 207 -4.32 -7.31 24.97
CA PHE A 207 -4.64 -8.40 25.90
C PHE A 207 -6.16 -8.54 26.07
N ASN A 208 -6.83 -7.46 26.38
CA ASN A 208 -8.29 -7.42 26.55
C ASN A 208 -9.04 -7.74 25.24
N ALA A 209 -8.49 -7.35 24.08
CA ALA A 209 -9.10 -7.61 22.78
C ALA A 209 -9.09 -9.10 22.44
N ALA A 210 -7.98 -9.80 22.70
CA ALA A 210 -7.86 -11.24 22.45
C ALA A 210 -8.69 -12.10 23.44
N GLU A 211 -8.79 -11.67 24.69
CA GLU A 211 -9.58 -12.35 25.72
C GLU A 211 -11.09 -12.32 25.41
N ARG A 212 -11.58 -11.22 24.83
CA ARG A 212 -13.01 -11.05 24.50
C ARG A 212 -13.44 -11.72 23.22
N ASP A 213 -12.51 -12.25 22.42
CA ASP A 213 -12.77 -12.81 21.08
C ASP A 213 -13.60 -11.85 20.19
N ILE A 214 -13.27 -10.57 20.27
CA ILE A 214 -13.97 -9.51 19.53
C ILE A 214 -13.70 -9.73 18.05
N GLN A 215 -14.71 -10.22 17.33
CA GLN A 215 -14.67 -10.19 15.87
C GLN A 215 -14.57 -8.73 15.41
N PRO A 216 -13.55 -8.35 14.62
CA PRO A 216 -13.45 -6.99 14.13
C PRO A 216 -14.69 -6.70 13.30
N LYS A 217 -15.37 -5.61 13.60
CA LYS A 217 -16.32 -5.03 12.66
C LYS A 217 -15.52 -4.86 11.36
N GLN A 218 -16.02 -5.40 10.26
CA GLN A 218 -15.45 -5.11 8.94
C GLN A 218 -15.40 -3.59 8.81
N HIS A 219 -14.24 -3.02 9.10
CA HIS A 219 -13.96 -1.68 8.66
C HIS A 219 -13.82 -1.76 7.15
N ASP A 220 -14.74 -1.09 6.50
CA ASP A 220 -14.56 -0.68 5.13
C ASP A 220 -13.16 -0.01 5.07
N THR A 221 -12.18 -0.72 4.53
CA THR A 221 -10.83 -0.18 4.25
C THR A 221 -10.89 0.82 3.09
N SER A 222 -12.04 1.42 2.88
CA SER A 222 -12.14 2.66 2.17
C SER A 222 -11.37 3.68 3.01
N HIS A 223 -10.09 3.94 2.63
CA HIS A 223 -9.56 5.26 2.91
C HIS A 223 -10.72 6.22 2.68
N ALA A 224 -11.08 7.01 3.69
CA ALA A 224 -12.14 8.01 3.58
C ALA A 224 -11.71 9.02 2.50
N PHE A 225 -11.80 8.61 1.25
CA PHE A 225 -11.90 9.53 0.14
C PHE A 225 -13.26 10.20 0.36
N ASN A 226 -13.26 11.51 0.40
CA ASN A 226 -14.50 12.24 0.38
C ASN A 226 -15.30 11.67 -0.79
N LYS A 227 -16.56 11.26 -0.54
CA LYS A 227 -17.47 10.90 -1.64
C LYS A 227 -17.52 12.08 -2.59
N ALA A 228 -17.63 11.79 -3.89
CA ALA A 228 -17.80 12.84 -4.88
C ALA A 228 -18.90 13.82 -4.41
N PRO A 229 -18.73 15.13 -4.58
CA PRO A 229 -19.74 16.10 -4.19
C PRO A 229 -21.11 15.72 -4.76
N SER A 230 -22.17 15.96 -4.01
CA SER A 230 -23.54 15.59 -4.39
C SER A 230 -23.96 16.13 -5.78
N GLU A 231 -23.37 17.23 -6.21
CA GLU A 231 -23.59 17.81 -7.55
C GLU A 231 -23.23 16.87 -8.73
N PHE A 232 -22.35 15.88 -8.48
CA PHE A 232 -21.92 14.91 -9.49
C PHE A 232 -22.75 13.62 -9.49
N PHE A 233 -23.65 13.41 -8.53
CA PHE A 233 -24.39 12.15 -8.43
C PHE A 233 -25.27 11.88 -9.65
N SER A 234 -25.94 12.90 -10.21
CA SER A 234 -26.72 12.75 -11.43
C SER A 234 -25.85 12.40 -12.65
N GLU A 235 -24.68 13.03 -12.76
CA GLU A 235 -23.73 12.78 -13.85
C GLU A 235 -23.09 11.41 -13.76
N ILE A 236 -22.87 10.88 -12.54
CA ILE A 236 -22.29 9.55 -12.31
C ILE A 236 -23.35 8.45 -12.45
N SER A 237 -24.62 8.74 -12.14
CA SER A 237 -25.72 7.75 -12.18
C SER A 237 -25.99 7.19 -13.57
N ILE A 238 -25.59 7.88 -14.64
CA ILE A 238 -25.73 7.41 -16.03
C ILE A 238 -24.78 6.27 -16.38
N PHE A 239 -23.72 6.07 -15.59
CA PHE A 239 -22.74 5.00 -15.81
C PHE A 239 -23.19 3.67 -15.20
N PRO A 240 -22.64 2.53 -15.68
CA PRO A 240 -22.95 1.22 -15.15
C PRO A 240 -22.66 1.13 -13.63
N PRO A 241 -23.54 0.49 -12.83
CA PRO A 241 -23.39 0.44 -11.37
C PRO A 241 -22.03 -0.08 -10.90
N ILE A 242 -21.48 -1.07 -11.60
CA ILE A 242 -20.18 -1.69 -11.30
C ILE A 242 -19.00 -0.70 -11.41
N ALA A 243 -19.10 0.32 -12.27
CA ALA A 243 -18.04 1.32 -12.49
C ALA A 243 -18.21 2.57 -11.60
N ARG A 244 -19.40 2.81 -11.00
CA ARG A 244 -19.72 4.07 -10.32
C ARG A 244 -18.75 4.39 -9.19
N ASN A 245 -18.42 3.42 -8.35
CA ASN A 245 -17.48 3.63 -7.24
C ASN A 245 -16.10 4.10 -7.74
N ILE A 246 -15.57 3.49 -8.80
CA ILE A 246 -14.29 3.89 -9.41
C ILE A 246 -14.42 5.30 -10.00
N ILE A 247 -15.54 5.62 -10.62
CA ILE A 247 -15.82 6.93 -11.21
C ILE A 247 -15.91 8.01 -10.14
N GLU A 248 -16.58 7.75 -9.01
CA GLU A 248 -16.66 8.67 -7.86
C GLU A 248 -15.27 9.02 -7.35
N HIS A 249 -14.40 8.01 -7.16
CA HIS A 249 -13.00 8.24 -6.78
C HIS A 249 -12.21 9.04 -7.85
N GLY A 250 -12.48 8.77 -9.12
CA GLY A 250 -11.89 9.53 -10.22
C GLY A 250 -12.30 11.00 -10.19
N VAL A 251 -13.58 11.27 -9.98
CA VAL A 251 -14.15 12.63 -9.88
C VAL A 251 -13.54 13.38 -8.70
N ASP A 252 -13.53 12.79 -7.49
CA ASP A 252 -12.94 13.40 -6.30
C ASP A 252 -11.46 13.75 -6.52
N ARG A 253 -10.70 12.80 -7.08
CA ARG A 253 -9.29 12.99 -7.42
C ARG A 253 -9.07 14.17 -8.39
N LEU A 254 -9.91 14.32 -9.40
CA LEU A 254 -9.77 15.34 -10.44
C LEU A 254 -10.26 16.71 -9.99
N ILE A 255 -11.26 16.76 -9.10
CA ILE A 255 -11.66 18.00 -8.41
C ILE A 255 -10.50 18.52 -7.57
N ASP A 256 -9.87 17.67 -6.80
CA ASP A 256 -8.68 18.00 -6.00
C ASP A 256 -7.51 18.44 -6.92
N TYR A 257 -7.31 17.77 -8.05
CA TYR A 257 -6.21 18.04 -8.99
C TYR A 257 -6.37 19.36 -9.71
N GLN A 258 -7.52 19.63 -10.38
CA GLN A 258 -7.72 20.82 -11.22
C GLN A 258 -9.04 21.53 -10.98
N GLY A 259 -10.07 20.86 -10.46
CA GLY A 259 -11.37 21.44 -10.12
C GLY A 259 -12.55 20.75 -10.81
N PRO A 260 -13.79 21.21 -10.53
CA PRO A 260 -15.02 20.58 -11.00
C PRO A 260 -15.13 20.46 -12.52
N ASN A 261 -14.74 21.47 -13.26
CA ASN A 261 -14.81 21.47 -14.74
C ASN A 261 -13.91 20.38 -15.34
N TYR A 262 -12.76 20.11 -14.73
CA TYR A 262 -11.85 19.06 -15.17
C TYR A 262 -12.39 17.66 -14.86
N ALA A 263 -13.12 17.51 -13.76
CA ALA A 263 -13.83 16.29 -13.45
C ALA A 263 -14.99 16.05 -14.45
N ARG A 264 -15.71 17.09 -14.89
CA ARG A 264 -16.72 16.95 -15.96
C ARG A 264 -16.12 16.56 -17.29
N GLU A 265 -14.94 17.08 -17.63
CA GLU A 265 -14.22 16.62 -18.84
C GLU A 265 -13.86 15.13 -18.77
N TYR A 266 -13.46 14.63 -17.61
CA TYR A 266 -13.27 13.21 -17.38
C TYR A 266 -14.55 12.40 -17.62
N LEU A 267 -15.68 12.82 -17.05
CA LEU A 267 -16.95 12.14 -17.24
C LEU A 267 -17.38 12.15 -18.72
N LYS A 268 -17.19 13.26 -19.41
CA LYS A 268 -17.47 13.38 -20.85
C LYS A 268 -16.63 12.40 -21.68
N ARG A 269 -15.34 12.30 -21.41
CA ARG A 269 -14.43 11.36 -22.06
C ARG A 269 -14.82 9.91 -21.79
N LEU A 270 -15.11 9.61 -20.54
CA LEU A 270 -15.50 8.28 -20.13
C LEU A 270 -16.85 7.86 -20.72
N LYS A 271 -17.78 8.80 -20.90
CA LYS A 271 -19.07 8.53 -21.53
C LYS A 271 -18.90 7.97 -22.94
N ARG A 272 -17.95 8.47 -23.73
CA ARG A 272 -17.63 7.95 -25.09
C ARG A 272 -17.29 6.45 -25.05
N ILE A 273 -16.59 6.03 -23.99
CA ILE A 273 -16.19 4.62 -23.81
C ILE A 273 -17.38 3.79 -23.29
N SER A 274 -18.12 4.31 -22.33
CA SER A 274 -19.27 3.63 -21.76
C SER A 274 -20.36 3.34 -22.79
N ASP A 275 -20.54 4.22 -23.77
CA ASP A 275 -21.53 4.09 -24.84
C ASP A 275 -21.19 2.96 -25.83
N ILE A 276 -19.91 2.68 -26.03
CA ILE A 276 -19.43 1.61 -26.93
C ILE A 276 -19.21 0.28 -26.23
N ASP A 277 -19.12 0.28 -24.88
CA ASP A 277 -18.90 -0.92 -24.08
C ASP A 277 -20.15 -1.77 -24.01
N LYS A 278 -20.25 -2.77 -24.90
CA LYS A 278 -21.39 -3.70 -24.99
C LYS A 278 -21.25 -4.92 -24.07
N ASP A 279 -20.10 -5.11 -23.46
CA ASP A 279 -19.87 -6.25 -22.57
C ASP A 279 -20.71 -6.15 -21.29
N GLN A 280 -21.29 -7.29 -20.87
CA GLN A 280 -22.13 -7.34 -19.67
C GLN A 280 -21.37 -6.99 -18.39
N THR A 281 -20.12 -7.34 -18.31
CA THR A 281 -19.25 -7.06 -17.15
C THR A 281 -18.79 -5.61 -17.09
N LYS A 282 -18.96 -4.83 -18.17
CA LYS A 282 -18.51 -3.44 -18.28
C LYS A 282 -17.03 -3.25 -17.87
N LYS A 283 -16.22 -4.26 -18.21
CA LYS A 283 -14.80 -4.29 -17.87
C LYS A 283 -14.04 -3.12 -18.50
N LEU A 284 -14.28 -2.84 -19.78
CA LEU A 284 -13.62 -1.74 -20.48
C LEU A 284 -13.93 -0.40 -19.81
N THR A 285 -15.18 -0.13 -19.48
CA THR A 285 -15.60 1.11 -18.78
C THR A 285 -14.90 1.25 -17.42
N SER A 286 -14.83 0.16 -16.65
CA SER A 286 -14.19 0.17 -15.32
C SER A 286 -12.69 0.41 -15.40
N GLU A 287 -11.98 -0.26 -16.32
CA GLU A 287 -10.54 -0.06 -16.53
C GLU A 287 -10.25 1.35 -17.03
N MET A 288 -11.03 1.84 -18.00
CA MET A 288 -10.88 3.19 -18.51
C MET A 288 -11.16 4.25 -17.45
N ALA A 289 -12.17 4.05 -16.58
CA ALA A 289 -12.44 4.95 -15.47
C ALA A 289 -11.21 5.10 -14.56
N ARG A 290 -10.56 3.99 -14.22
CA ARG A 290 -9.35 3.96 -13.38
C ARG A 290 -8.17 4.65 -14.05
N HIS A 291 -7.85 4.25 -15.26
CA HIS A 291 -6.66 4.68 -15.97
C HIS A 291 -6.75 6.12 -16.46
N LEU A 292 -7.91 6.54 -16.93
CA LEU A 292 -8.15 7.93 -17.39
C LEU A 292 -8.03 8.91 -16.22
N ALA A 293 -8.62 8.63 -15.06
CA ALA A 293 -8.50 9.48 -13.88
C ALA A 293 -7.03 9.60 -13.41
N ARG A 294 -6.28 8.49 -13.49
CA ARG A 294 -4.84 8.49 -13.18
C ARG A 294 -4.04 9.35 -14.16
N TRP A 295 -4.22 9.14 -15.45
CA TRP A 295 -3.47 9.88 -16.47
C TRP A 295 -3.83 11.36 -16.45
N MET A 296 -5.10 11.71 -16.33
CA MET A 296 -5.54 13.10 -16.19
C MET A 296 -5.00 13.79 -14.92
N SER A 297 -4.61 13.03 -13.88
CA SER A 297 -4.00 13.57 -12.66
C SER A 297 -2.51 13.28 -12.56
N TYR A 298 -1.78 13.40 -13.68
CA TYR A 298 -0.32 13.22 -13.73
C TYR A 298 0.43 14.13 -12.76
N GLU A 299 1.63 13.73 -12.36
CA GLU A 299 2.45 14.47 -11.40
C GLU A 299 3.31 15.51 -12.13
N ASP A 300 2.94 16.76 -11.97
CA ASP A 300 3.75 17.92 -12.34
C ASP A 300 4.30 18.64 -11.09
N VAL A 301 5.15 19.62 -11.27
CA VAL A 301 5.74 20.41 -10.17
C VAL A 301 4.66 21.08 -9.32
N ILE A 302 3.57 21.54 -9.93
CA ILE A 302 2.42 22.17 -9.23
C ILE A 302 1.74 21.11 -8.33
N ARG A 303 1.52 19.90 -8.86
CA ARG A 303 0.90 18.81 -8.09
C ARG A 303 1.78 18.36 -6.93
N VAL A 304 3.07 18.21 -7.17
CA VAL A 304 4.03 17.86 -6.11
C VAL A 304 4.02 18.93 -5.02
N ALA A 305 4.05 20.22 -5.38
CA ALA A 305 3.97 21.31 -4.41
C ALA A 305 2.66 21.29 -3.61
N GLN A 306 1.51 21.02 -4.25
CA GLN A 306 0.22 20.84 -3.58
C GLN A 306 0.26 19.73 -2.54
N LEU A 307 0.78 18.53 -2.92
CA LEU A 307 0.84 17.37 -2.03
C LEU A 307 1.77 17.62 -0.84
N LYS A 308 2.90 18.30 -1.07
CA LYS A 308 3.89 18.59 -0.03
C LYS A 308 3.42 19.64 0.98
N THR A 309 2.50 20.53 0.59
CA THR A 309 1.98 21.61 1.46
C THR A 309 0.63 21.28 2.14
N ARG A 310 0.14 20.04 2.04
CA ARG A 310 -1.11 19.63 2.68
C ARG A 310 -0.99 19.59 4.21
N PRO A 311 -1.94 20.18 4.96
CA PRO A 311 -1.95 20.08 6.42
C PRO A 311 -1.97 18.64 6.93
N LYS A 312 -2.75 17.76 6.28
CA LYS A 312 -2.81 16.32 6.62
C LYS A 312 -1.45 15.63 6.53
N ARG A 313 -0.57 16.04 5.60
CA ARG A 313 0.79 15.49 5.48
C ARG A 313 1.62 15.81 6.72
N LEU A 314 1.62 17.06 7.17
CA LEU A 314 2.39 17.49 8.34
C LEU A 314 1.88 16.80 9.61
N LEU A 315 0.57 16.67 9.77
CA LEU A 315 -0.04 15.92 10.87
C LEU A 315 0.37 14.45 10.84
N LYS A 316 0.33 13.82 9.66
CA LYS A 316 0.75 12.42 9.49
C LYS A 316 2.21 12.23 9.88
N ILE A 317 3.13 13.07 9.39
CA ILE A 317 4.56 13.01 9.75
C ILE A 317 4.75 13.22 11.25
N ARG A 318 4.03 14.17 11.85
CA ARG A 318 4.10 14.43 13.30
C ARG A 318 3.63 13.20 14.10
N ASN A 319 2.56 12.57 13.69
CA ASN A 319 2.04 11.35 14.31
C ASN A 319 3.02 10.16 14.14
N GLU A 320 3.58 9.98 12.94
CA GLU A 320 4.58 8.94 12.67
C GLU A 320 5.83 9.07 13.55
N LEU A 321 6.23 10.33 13.82
CA LEU A 321 7.38 10.63 14.70
C LEU A 321 6.99 10.68 16.19
N SER A 322 5.72 10.52 16.54
CA SER A 322 5.18 10.72 17.90
C SER A 322 5.61 12.07 18.51
N ALA A 323 5.72 13.10 17.66
CA ALA A 323 6.17 14.43 18.05
C ALA A 323 5.00 15.24 18.64
N SER A 324 5.20 15.83 19.82
CA SER A 324 4.18 16.69 20.44
C SER A 324 3.84 17.90 19.54
N PRO A 325 2.68 18.55 19.71
CA PRO A 325 2.31 19.72 18.91
C PRO A 325 3.35 20.84 18.92
N ASN A 326 4.06 21.00 20.02
CA ASN A 326 5.06 22.06 20.22
C ASN A 326 6.50 21.65 19.82
N THR A 327 6.73 20.39 19.45
CA THR A 327 8.06 19.94 19.03
C THR A 327 8.36 20.47 17.62
N PRO A 328 9.43 21.25 17.42
CA PRO A 328 9.82 21.72 16.10
C PRO A 328 10.25 20.54 15.21
N LEU A 329 9.66 20.44 14.02
CA LEU A 329 10.02 19.44 13.03
C LEU A 329 10.90 20.05 11.95
N LYS A 330 12.11 19.53 11.78
CA LYS A 330 12.98 19.90 10.66
C LYS A 330 12.69 18.96 9.48
N LEU A 331 11.92 19.45 8.51
CA LEU A 331 11.59 18.71 7.29
C LEU A 331 12.38 19.31 6.12
N THR A 332 13.03 18.46 5.35
CA THR A 332 13.70 18.86 4.10
C THR A 332 13.24 17.92 3.01
N ASP A 333 12.66 18.47 1.95
CA ASP A 333 12.29 17.73 0.76
C ASP A 333 13.41 17.86 -0.29
N TYR A 334 13.74 16.73 -0.91
CA TYR A 334 14.78 16.63 -1.93
C TYR A 334 14.12 16.54 -3.30
N PHE A 335 14.48 17.45 -4.19
CA PHE A 335 13.98 17.48 -5.57
C PHE A 335 15.17 17.48 -6.51
N LYS A 336 14.97 16.95 -7.70
CA LYS A 336 15.98 16.99 -8.77
C LYS A 336 15.30 17.25 -10.10
N PRO A 337 14.63 18.43 -10.28
CA PRO A 337 13.96 18.73 -11.53
C PRO A 337 14.98 18.82 -12.67
N GLY A 338 14.69 18.12 -13.75
CA GLY A 338 15.38 18.29 -15.03
C GLY A 338 14.82 19.46 -15.82
N ARG A 339 15.41 19.70 -16.99
CA ARG A 339 14.95 20.75 -17.89
C ARG A 339 13.50 20.54 -18.33
N ASP A 340 13.12 19.30 -18.61
CA ASP A 340 11.79 18.95 -19.12
C ASP A 340 10.70 19.25 -18.07
N GLU A 341 10.98 18.99 -16.78
CA GLU A 341 10.06 19.32 -15.68
C GLU A 341 9.90 20.82 -15.50
N VAL A 342 10.97 21.59 -15.67
CA VAL A 342 10.90 23.06 -15.62
C VAL A 342 10.16 23.62 -16.83
N LEU A 343 10.48 23.16 -18.03
CA LEU A 343 9.78 23.53 -19.27
C LEU A 343 8.30 23.14 -19.23
N GLY A 344 7.99 22.01 -18.56
CA GLY A 344 6.62 21.52 -18.41
C GLY A 344 5.68 22.51 -17.71
N VAL A 345 6.20 23.30 -16.77
CA VAL A 345 5.41 24.28 -15.99
C VAL A 345 5.37 25.66 -16.62
N VAL A 346 6.28 25.93 -17.55
CA VAL A 346 6.38 27.23 -18.21
C VAL A 346 5.47 27.24 -19.41
N PRO A 347 4.69 28.34 -19.67
CA PRO A 347 3.95 28.53 -20.89
C PRO A 347 4.87 28.50 -22.12
N LYS A 348 4.36 27.97 -23.24
CA LYS A 348 5.17 27.82 -24.47
C LYS A 348 5.82 29.10 -24.93
N SER A 349 5.13 30.22 -24.76
CA SER A 349 5.62 31.56 -25.11
C SER A 349 6.85 32.02 -24.31
N LEU A 350 7.08 31.41 -23.14
CA LEU A 350 8.17 31.76 -22.22
C LEU A 350 9.25 30.66 -22.14
N SER A 351 9.14 29.59 -22.92
CA SER A 351 10.07 28.45 -22.90
C SER A 351 11.54 28.82 -23.19
N TRP A 352 11.77 29.93 -23.91
CA TRP A 352 13.09 30.49 -24.22
C TRP A 352 13.83 31.01 -22.98
N LEU A 353 13.11 31.34 -21.89
CA LEU A 353 13.70 31.78 -20.63
C LEU A 353 14.37 30.62 -19.83
N VAL A 354 14.06 29.37 -20.18
CA VAL A 354 14.63 28.22 -19.47
C VAL A 354 15.98 27.85 -20.09
N PRO A 355 17.08 27.97 -19.32
CA PRO A 355 18.42 27.69 -19.83
C PRO A 355 18.57 26.19 -20.21
N PRO A 356 19.53 25.87 -21.09
CA PRO A 356 19.83 24.46 -21.43
C PRO A 356 20.47 23.74 -20.26
N LEU A 357 19.65 23.10 -19.45
CA LEU A 357 20.11 22.26 -18.33
C LEU A 357 20.42 20.86 -18.85
N THR A 358 21.67 20.42 -18.77
CA THR A 358 22.11 19.08 -19.18
C THR A 358 21.90 18.03 -18.09
N LYS A 359 21.83 18.45 -16.83
CA LYS A 359 21.58 17.59 -15.66
C LYS A 359 20.52 18.24 -14.77
N GLY A 360 19.70 17.44 -14.08
CA GLY A 360 18.75 17.95 -13.10
C GLY A 360 19.48 18.67 -11.95
N ILE A 361 18.91 19.78 -11.49
CA ILE A 361 19.44 20.57 -10.37
C ILE A 361 18.94 19.95 -9.07
N ALA A 362 19.87 19.54 -8.18
CA ALA A 362 19.51 19.06 -6.86
C ALA A 362 19.05 20.25 -5.99
N LEU A 363 17.78 20.24 -5.63
CA LEU A 363 17.16 21.24 -4.75
C LEU A 363 16.80 20.62 -3.41
N HIS A 364 17.33 21.19 -2.33
CA HIS A 364 17.02 20.80 -0.97
C HIS A 364 16.15 21.91 -0.36
N ILE A 365 14.84 21.69 -0.31
CA ILE A 365 13.91 22.69 0.19
C ILE A 365 13.54 22.35 1.64
N PRO A 366 13.90 23.20 2.61
CA PRO A 366 13.54 22.99 4.02
C PRO A 366 12.04 23.32 4.21
N THR A 367 11.17 22.36 3.92
CA THR A 367 9.72 22.53 4.00
C THR A 367 9.18 22.70 5.42
N GLY A 368 9.98 22.41 6.43
CA GLY A 368 9.72 22.79 7.83
C GLY A 368 9.96 24.27 8.13
N SER A 369 10.60 25.04 7.23
CA SER A 369 10.81 26.47 7.39
C SER A 369 9.71 27.29 6.72
N VAL A 370 9.48 28.51 7.21
CA VAL A 370 8.50 29.44 6.62
C VAL A 370 8.78 29.72 5.15
N PHE A 371 10.05 29.93 4.79
CA PHE A 371 10.45 30.24 3.44
C PHE A 371 10.25 29.05 2.49
N GLY A 372 10.71 27.86 2.86
CA GLY A 372 10.55 26.65 2.03
C GLY A 372 9.07 26.26 1.86
N PHE A 373 8.28 26.40 2.93
CA PHE A 373 6.83 26.17 2.85
C PHE A 373 6.14 27.20 1.97
N ALA A 374 6.45 28.49 2.11
CA ALA A 374 5.88 29.57 1.32
C ALA A 374 6.18 29.40 -0.18
N LEU A 375 7.42 28.98 -0.53
CA LEU A 375 7.82 28.70 -1.91
C LEU A 375 6.96 27.57 -2.52
N LEU A 376 6.83 26.45 -1.83
CA LEU A 376 5.97 25.36 -2.32
C LEU A 376 4.48 25.76 -2.33
N LYS A 377 4.03 26.54 -1.36
CA LYS A 377 2.66 27.05 -1.33
C LYS A 377 2.39 27.96 -2.51
N PHE A 378 3.33 28.86 -2.85
CA PHE A 378 3.24 29.70 -4.05
C PHE A 378 3.11 28.85 -5.33
N LEU A 379 4.00 27.84 -5.52
CA LEU A 379 3.90 26.92 -6.65
C LEU A 379 2.53 26.21 -6.68
N SER A 380 1.98 25.82 -5.53
CA SER A 380 0.69 25.15 -5.44
C SER A 380 -0.49 26.04 -5.88
N VAL A 381 -0.38 27.36 -5.72
CA VAL A 381 -1.41 28.34 -6.12
C VAL A 381 -1.43 28.53 -7.66
N LEU A 382 -0.36 28.13 -8.37
CA LEU A 382 -0.32 28.16 -9.83
C LEU A 382 -1.22 27.11 -10.51
N LYS A 383 -2.04 26.40 -9.75
CA LYS A 383 -3.03 25.42 -10.24
C LYS A 383 -3.84 25.92 -11.45
N PRO A 384 -4.39 27.15 -11.50
CA PRO A 384 -5.13 27.65 -12.67
C PRO A 384 -4.26 27.78 -13.93
N VAL A 385 -2.97 28.08 -13.76
CA VAL A 385 -2.03 28.27 -14.87
C VAL A 385 -1.68 26.94 -15.56
N ARG A 386 -1.90 25.80 -14.88
CA ARG A 386 -1.59 24.47 -15.43
C ARG A 386 -2.17 24.27 -16.84
N SER A 387 -3.39 24.70 -17.10
CA SER A 387 -4.09 24.50 -18.38
C SER A 387 -3.39 25.12 -19.59
N ILE A 388 -2.51 26.09 -19.39
CA ILE A 388 -1.75 26.77 -20.48
C ILE A 388 -0.29 26.31 -20.54
N THR A 389 0.12 25.34 -19.70
CA THR A 389 1.48 24.80 -19.71
C THR A 389 1.70 23.85 -20.89
N ASN A 390 2.95 23.76 -21.37
CA ASN A 390 3.31 22.84 -22.45
C ASN A 390 2.95 21.40 -22.11
N GLN A 391 3.32 20.96 -20.90
CA GLN A 391 3.06 19.60 -20.46
C GLN A 391 1.56 19.28 -20.47
N TYR A 392 0.71 20.20 -20.01
CA TYR A 392 -0.74 19.98 -20.03
C TYR A 392 -1.25 19.77 -21.46
N ILE A 393 -0.82 20.62 -22.41
CA ILE A 393 -1.26 20.53 -23.81
C ILE A 393 -0.84 19.19 -24.43
N GLU A 394 0.41 18.76 -24.20
CA GLU A 394 0.94 17.49 -24.71
C GLU A 394 0.22 16.29 -24.09
N GLU A 395 -0.04 16.33 -22.78
CA GLU A 395 -0.78 15.29 -22.07
C GLU A 395 -2.22 15.16 -22.55
N GLN A 396 -2.93 16.28 -22.72
CA GLN A 396 -4.30 16.24 -23.23
C GLN A 396 -4.34 15.66 -24.65
N LYS A 397 -3.38 16.01 -25.51
CA LYS A 397 -3.27 15.44 -26.87
C LYS A 397 -3.03 13.93 -26.83
N ALA A 398 -2.12 13.47 -26.00
CA ALA A 398 -1.81 12.04 -25.86
C ALA A 398 -3.00 11.25 -25.29
N ILE A 399 -3.72 11.81 -24.32
CA ILE A 399 -4.95 11.21 -23.77
C ILE A 399 -6.01 11.06 -24.87
N GLU A 400 -6.25 12.07 -25.70
CA GLU A 400 -7.22 11.97 -26.80
C GLU A 400 -6.81 10.90 -27.83
N GLN A 401 -5.52 10.84 -28.21
CA GLN A 401 -5.02 9.81 -29.11
C GLN A 401 -5.24 8.40 -28.55
N TRP A 402 -4.97 8.21 -27.27
CA TRP A 402 -5.22 6.96 -26.59
C TRP A 402 -6.72 6.59 -26.53
N LEU A 403 -7.58 7.54 -26.19
CA LEU A 403 -9.04 7.36 -26.20
C LEU A 403 -9.56 6.93 -27.58
N ASP A 404 -9.11 7.63 -28.62
CA ASP A 404 -9.48 7.32 -30.01
C ASP A 404 -9.00 5.92 -30.42
N ALA A 405 -7.79 5.53 -30.00
CA ALA A 405 -7.26 4.19 -30.26
C ALA A 405 -8.11 3.10 -29.58
N VAL A 406 -8.52 3.31 -28.33
CA VAL A 406 -9.41 2.38 -27.60
C VAL A 406 -10.78 2.29 -28.26
N VAL A 407 -11.38 3.42 -28.65
CA VAL A 407 -12.67 3.46 -29.36
C VAL A 407 -12.61 2.67 -30.66
N LYS A 408 -11.56 2.89 -31.46
CA LYS A 408 -11.39 2.18 -32.74
C LYS A 408 -11.12 0.69 -32.52
N ALA A 409 -10.29 0.32 -31.57
CA ALA A 409 -10.02 -1.07 -31.25
C ALA A 409 -11.28 -1.82 -30.79
N SER A 410 -12.16 -1.18 -30.03
CA SER A 410 -13.38 -1.82 -29.51
C SER A 410 -14.37 -2.28 -30.58
N SER A 411 -14.34 -1.66 -31.77
CA SER A 411 -15.15 -2.08 -32.92
C SER A 411 -14.57 -3.29 -33.67
N HIS A 412 -13.28 -3.62 -33.44
CA HIS A 412 -12.60 -4.74 -34.09
C HIS A 412 -12.37 -5.90 -33.14
N ASP A 413 -11.85 -5.63 -31.94
CA ASP A 413 -11.53 -6.61 -30.92
C ASP A 413 -11.67 -5.99 -29.51
N TYR A 414 -12.63 -6.52 -28.72
CA TYR A 414 -12.89 -6.06 -27.36
C TYR A 414 -11.71 -6.33 -26.42
N ARG A 415 -11.01 -7.47 -26.60
CA ARG A 415 -9.84 -7.83 -25.80
C ARG A 415 -8.71 -6.81 -26.03
N LEU A 416 -8.46 -6.46 -27.29
CA LEU A 416 -7.47 -5.43 -27.64
C LEU A 416 -7.83 -4.08 -27.02
N ALA A 417 -9.11 -3.68 -27.05
CA ALA A 417 -9.53 -2.43 -26.39
C ALA A 417 -9.25 -2.42 -24.89
N CYS A 418 -9.48 -3.53 -24.18
CA CYS A 418 -9.16 -3.67 -22.76
C CYS A 418 -7.63 -3.62 -22.51
N GLN A 419 -6.85 -4.24 -23.39
CA GLN A 419 -5.39 -4.20 -23.29
C GLN A 419 -4.85 -2.77 -23.52
N LEU A 420 -5.39 -2.04 -24.49
CA LEU A 420 -5.05 -0.64 -24.73
C LEU A 420 -5.43 0.26 -23.55
N ALA A 421 -6.55 -0.01 -22.87
CA ALA A 421 -6.91 0.69 -21.64
C ALA A 421 -5.78 0.56 -20.59
N ASN A 422 -5.20 -0.62 -20.45
CA ASN A 422 -4.11 -0.89 -19.51
C ASN A 422 -2.77 -0.25 -19.91
N LEU A 423 -2.53 0.04 -21.18
CA LEU A 423 -1.31 0.71 -21.63
C LEU A 423 -1.11 2.13 -21.07
N ALA A 424 -2.16 2.78 -20.58
CA ALA A 424 -2.03 4.05 -19.85
C ALA A 424 -1.07 3.97 -18.64
N ILE A 425 -0.71 2.78 -18.25
CA ILE A 425 0.32 2.50 -17.24
C ILE A 425 1.68 3.05 -17.67
N LEU A 426 2.00 3.07 -18.97
CA LEU A 426 3.24 3.60 -19.52
C LEU A 426 3.33 5.14 -19.41
N ALA A 427 2.20 5.83 -19.24
CA ALA A 427 2.15 7.26 -19.00
C ALA A 427 2.47 7.65 -17.54
N ARG A 428 3.00 6.74 -16.73
CA ARG A 428 3.31 6.95 -15.29
C ARG A 428 4.76 7.39 -15.10
N GLY A 429 5.04 7.77 -13.84
CA GLY A 429 6.39 8.18 -13.44
C GLY A 429 6.71 9.63 -13.85
N TYR A 430 7.96 9.97 -13.71
CA TYR A 430 8.54 11.28 -14.04
C TYR A 430 9.95 11.11 -14.60
N GLY A 431 10.51 12.21 -15.17
CA GLY A 431 11.85 12.16 -15.75
C GLY A 431 11.95 11.19 -16.92
N ASN A 432 13.03 10.43 -16.94
CA ASN A 432 13.34 9.52 -18.05
C ASN A 432 12.33 8.37 -18.18
N VAL A 433 11.81 7.85 -17.08
CA VAL A 433 10.80 6.76 -17.09
C VAL A 433 9.57 7.20 -17.88
N ARG A 434 9.01 8.39 -17.53
CA ARG A 434 7.86 8.95 -18.25
C ARG A 434 8.17 9.23 -19.71
N LYS A 435 9.34 9.82 -20.01
CA LYS A 435 9.75 10.14 -21.38
C LYS A 435 9.82 8.89 -22.27
N THR A 436 10.41 7.83 -21.75
CA THR A 436 10.50 6.55 -22.46
C THR A 436 9.11 5.92 -22.67
N GLY A 437 8.26 5.88 -21.61
CA GLY A 437 6.90 5.36 -21.71
C GLY A 437 6.03 6.12 -22.69
N MET A 438 6.04 7.46 -22.63
CA MET A 438 5.33 8.33 -23.58
C MET A 438 5.86 8.17 -25.02
N GLY A 439 7.18 8.01 -25.21
CA GLY A 439 7.77 7.70 -26.50
C GLY A 439 7.23 6.41 -27.11
N LYS A 440 7.13 5.34 -26.32
CA LYS A 440 6.56 4.05 -26.75
C LYS A 440 5.08 4.19 -27.12
N LEU A 441 4.28 4.91 -26.31
CA LEU A 441 2.86 5.16 -26.60
C LEU A 441 2.71 5.96 -27.91
N ASN A 442 3.49 6.99 -28.10
CA ASN A 442 3.47 7.79 -29.33
C ASN A 442 3.82 6.96 -30.57
N LEU A 443 4.86 6.11 -30.49
CA LEU A 443 5.23 5.20 -31.58
C LEU A 443 4.12 4.19 -31.89
N LEU A 444 3.44 3.66 -30.88
CA LEU A 444 2.32 2.75 -31.07
C LEU A 444 1.14 3.43 -31.77
N PHE A 445 0.77 4.62 -31.30
CA PHE A 445 -0.41 5.33 -31.81
C PHE A 445 -0.16 6.12 -33.10
N THR A 446 1.09 6.29 -33.52
CA THR A 446 1.40 6.84 -34.83
C THR A 446 0.90 5.90 -35.91
N ASP A 447 0.13 6.42 -36.87
CA ASP A 447 -0.53 5.67 -37.95
C ASP A 447 -1.39 4.48 -37.45
N TRP A 448 -2.02 4.62 -36.28
CA TRP A 448 -2.77 3.58 -35.58
C TRP A 448 -3.81 2.87 -36.46
N GLU A 449 -4.57 3.61 -37.25
CA GLU A 449 -5.60 3.05 -38.14
C GLU A 449 -5.01 2.11 -39.20
N LYS A 450 -3.91 2.52 -39.82
CA LYS A 450 -3.21 1.71 -40.84
C LYS A 450 -2.67 0.43 -40.22
N LYS A 451 -2.11 0.53 -39.00
CA LYS A 451 -1.59 -0.62 -38.27
C LYS A 451 -2.71 -1.59 -37.90
N LEU A 452 -3.83 -1.08 -37.36
CA LEU A 452 -4.97 -1.88 -36.93
C LEU A 452 -5.57 -2.72 -38.05
N ILE A 453 -5.66 -2.14 -39.26
CA ILE A 453 -6.19 -2.82 -40.45
C ILE A 453 -5.21 -3.85 -41.04
N LYS A 454 -3.92 -3.55 -41.00
CA LYS A 454 -2.91 -4.33 -41.72
C LYS A 454 -2.39 -5.54 -40.93
N ASN A 455 -2.22 -5.44 -39.60
CA ASN A 455 -1.50 -6.42 -38.78
C ASN A 455 -2.10 -6.56 -37.36
N GLN A 456 -3.36 -6.92 -37.24
CA GLN A 456 -4.05 -6.99 -35.93
C GLN A 456 -3.36 -7.97 -34.95
N SER A 457 -2.93 -9.16 -35.40
CA SER A 457 -2.28 -10.15 -34.54
C SER A 457 -0.93 -9.67 -33.99
N ASP A 458 -0.16 -8.95 -34.81
CA ASP A 458 1.14 -8.40 -34.40
C ASP A 458 0.97 -7.28 -33.38
N ILE A 459 -0.09 -6.48 -33.51
CA ILE A 459 -0.41 -5.42 -32.54
C ILE A 459 -0.77 -6.02 -31.20
N ILE A 460 -1.61 -7.05 -31.15
CA ILE A 460 -1.99 -7.72 -29.89
C ILE A 460 -0.73 -8.24 -29.20
N THR A 461 0.16 -8.89 -29.91
CA THR A 461 1.41 -9.41 -29.36
C THR A 461 2.32 -8.28 -28.87
N GLN A 462 2.44 -7.19 -29.63
CA GLN A 462 3.23 -6.02 -29.24
C GLN A 462 2.67 -5.35 -27.98
N VAL A 463 1.37 -5.19 -27.90
CA VAL A 463 0.67 -4.58 -26.73
C VAL A 463 0.85 -5.48 -25.50
N ASP A 464 0.70 -6.80 -25.62
CA ASP A 464 0.93 -7.74 -24.53
C ASP A 464 2.39 -7.68 -24.04
N GLN A 465 3.37 -7.64 -24.93
CA GLN A 465 4.77 -7.47 -24.56
C GLN A 465 5.03 -6.14 -23.84
N MET A 466 4.46 -5.04 -24.30
CA MET A 466 4.60 -3.76 -23.65
C MET A 466 3.99 -3.74 -22.23
N ILE A 467 2.84 -4.39 -22.04
CA ILE A 467 2.21 -4.54 -20.72
C ILE A 467 3.07 -5.41 -19.82
N LEU A 468 3.56 -6.56 -20.30
CA LEU A 468 4.44 -7.45 -19.54
C LEU A 468 5.73 -6.75 -19.09
N LEU A 469 6.37 -6.00 -19.99
CA LEU A 469 7.56 -5.23 -19.67
C LEU A 469 7.27 -4.15 -18.62
N ALA A 470 6.13 -3.45 -18.73
CA ALA A 470 5.70 -2.45 -17.76
C ALA A 470 5.43 -3.02 -16.37
N HIS A 471 5.03 -4.30 -16.28
CA HIS A 471 4.81 -5.01 -15.02
C HIS A 471 6.09 -5.60 -14.43
N SER A 472 7.00 -6.11 -15.26
CA SER A 472 8.20 -6.82 -14.81
C SER A 472 9.34 -5.90 -14.41
N ASN A 473 9.45 -4.73 -15.01
CA ASN A 473 10.54 -3.78 -14.72
C ASN A 473 10.11 -2.33 -14.97
N PRO A 474 9.51 -1.66 -13.98
CA PRO A 474 9.02 -0.30 -14.10
C PRO A 474 10.12 0.74 -14.35
N ASP A 475 11.40 0.39 -14.12
CA ASP A 475 12.55 1.28 -14.32
C ASP A 475 13.20 1.13 -15.72
N VAL A 476 12.84 0.11 -16.47
CA VAL A 476 13.40 -0.22 -17.82
C VAL A 476 12.41 0.08 -18.94
N ILE A 477 11.33 0.75 -18.61
CA ILE A 477 10.37 1.17 -19.62
C ILE A 477 10.98 2.19 -20.56
#